data_6b2f3f7b90f22e90dcf16aecc04714f3
#
_entry.id   6b2f3f7b90f22e90dcf16aecc04714f3
#
_cell.length_a   1.000
_cell.length_b   1.000
_cell.length_c   1.000
_cell.angle_alpha   90.00
_cell.angle_beta   90.00
_cell.angle_gamma   90.00
#
_symmetry.space_group_name_H-M   'P 1'
#
loop_
_entity.id
_entity.type
_entity.pdbx_description
1 polymer ?
#
loop_
_entity_poly.entity_id
_entity_poly.type
_entity_poly.pdbx_seq_one_letter_code
_entity_poly.pdbx_strand_id
1 'polypeptide(L)'
;MERISLIKSTFYNEEDTKRKLCDFIMDAKILSMKTECEKFEQNFSKKQGRKYSVYVCNGSCANMLLIQSLLNMGIFHKGDKVFVSNLTWPTNVMPLIQLGLVPVFLDVELETLNVSSTILKSAYEKHPDAKGLFLTNALGFCSDIDLIREFCNSKDIVFIEDNCESLGSKYKGEMLGNYGLASTFSFFVGHLLSTIEGGMICTDDEELYENLKTSRSHGWTRNNSETFKQKMRDENNVNDFYDIYTFYNLAFNFRPTEINGFIGNIQIQYWDEIVSKREENFKKFFAALKENKDLIPLKLEGMDIISNFGMPLIFKNRSLFEEYKQRFIENNIEIRPIIAGDISKQPFMKDKKYFATEVPNSENIAQNGFYFGNNPEMTEEEIKRLTDLIKWQL
;
A
#
# COMPACT_ATOMS: atom_id res chain seq x y z
N MET A 1 29.78 -13.87 7.84
CA MET A 1 29.06 -13.56 6.59
C MET A 1 28.48 -12.17 6.71
N GLU A 2 28.49 -11.38 5.64
CA GLU A 2 27.87 -10.07 5.60
C GLU A 2 26.35 -10.18 5.80
N ARG A 3 25.77 -9.16 6.46
CA ARG A 3 24.32 -9.14 6.76
C ARG A 3 23.52 -8.87 5.49
N ILE A 4 22.50 -9.67 5.24
CA ILE A 4 21.48 -9.37 4.23
C ILE A 4 20.33 -8.64 4.93
N SER A 5 20.21 -7.34 4.67
CA SER A 5 19.21 -6.46 5.25
C SER A 5 17.99 -6.31 4.36
N LEU A 6 16.83 -5.98 4.93
CA LEU A 6 15.64 -5.63 4.16
C LEU A 6 15.87 -4.39 3.30
N ILE A 7 16.51 -3.38 3.87
CA ILE A 7 16.82 -2.11 3.21
C ILE A 7 18.32 -2.10 2.96
N LYS A 8 18.74 -1.96 1.70
CA LYS A 8 20.16 -1.89 1.29
C LYS A 8 20.61 -0.46 1.08
N SER A 9 19.74 0.37 0.51
CA SER A 9 20.03 1.76 0.16
C SER A 9 18.80 2.63 0.40
N THR A 10 18.99 3.94 0.52
CA THR A 10 17.87 4.89 0.64
C THR A 10 17.15 5.07 -0.70
N PHE A 11 17.89 4.98 -1.80
CA PHE A 11 17.40 5.16 -3.16
C PHE A 11 17.98 4.09 -4.07
N TYR A 12 17.27 3.76 -5.12
CA TYR A 12 17.88 3.07 -6.25
C TYR A 12 18.87 4.04 -6.95
N ASN A 13 20.07 3.57 -7.30
CA ASN A 13 21.16 4.41 -7.79
C ASN A 13 21.45 5.61 -6.84
N GLU A 14 21.80 5.27 -5.60
CA GLU A 14 21.82 6.20 -4.47
C GLU A 14 22.78 7.38 -4.65
N GLU A 15 23.99 7.15 -5.18
CA GLU A 15 25.00 8.19 -5.34
C GLU A 15 24.56 9.28 -6.33
N ASP A 16 24.06 8.87 -7.50
CA ASP A 16 23.55 9.80 -8.50
C ASP A 16 22.33 10.58 -8.00
N THR A 17 21.43 9.90 -7.30
CA THR A 17 20.25 10.53 -6.71
C THR A 17 20.65 11.59 -5.68
N LYS A 18 21.57 11.27 -4.78
CA LYS A 18 22.07 12.21 -3.76
C LYS A 18 22.75 13.42 -4.39
N ARG A 19 23.59 13.24 -5.41
CA ARG A 19 24.24 14.35 -6.13
C ARG A 19 23.23 15.28 -6.76
N LYS A 20 22.27 14.76 -7.53
CA LYS A 20 21.19 15.54 -8.14
C LYS A 20 20.34 16.28 -7.08
N LEU A 21 20.09 15.65 -5.94
CA LEU A 21 19.35 16.27 -4.84
C LEU A 21 20.13 17.45 -4.24
N CYS A 22 21.45 17.35 -4.04
CA CYS A 22 22.27 18.44 -3.56
C CYS A 22 22.20 19.64 -4.52
N ASP A 23 22.35 19.42 -5.82
CA ASP A 23 22.25 20.46 -6.84
C ASP A 23 20.87 21.13 -6.83
N PHE A 24 19.80 20.33 -6.75
CA PHE A 24 18.43 20.85 -6.66
C PHE A 24 18.21 21.72 -5.41
N ILE A 25 18.71 21.30 -4.25
CA ILE A 25 18.52 22.06 -2.99
C ILE A 25 19.24 23.41 -3.08
N MET A 26 20.41 23.47 -3.70
CA MET A 26 21.18 24.72 -3.88
C MET A 26 20.51 25.70 -4.85
N ASP A 27 19.82 25.21 -5.87
CA ASP A 27 19.18 26.02 -6.91
C ASP A 27 17.72 26.39 -6.59
N ALA A 28 17.06 25.61 -5.74
CA ALA A 28 15.63 25.76 -5.46
C ALA A 28 15.32 27.04 -4.65
N LYS A 29 14.41 27.86 -5.16
CA LYS A 29 13.89 29.05 -4.44
C LYS A 29 12.82 28.72 -3.41
N ILE A 30 12.06 27.63 -3.62
CA ILE A 30 10.94 27.19 -2.78
C ILE A 30 11.10 25.69 -2.58
N LEU A 31 11.03 25.25 -1.32
CA LEU A 31 11.11 23.84 -0.95
C LEU A 31 9.79 23.28 -0.38
N SER A 32 8.77 24.14 -0.17
CA SER A 32 7.42 23.71 0.15
C SER A 32 6.71 23.23 -1.11
N MET A 33 5.73 22.34 -0.96
CA MET A 33 4.95 21.69 -2.03
C MET A 33 4.57 22.64 -3.19
N LYS A 34 5.04 22.35 -4.40
CA LYS A 34 4.77 23.11 -5.62
C LYS A 34 5.03 22.23 -6.87
N THR A 35 5.84 22.72 -7.78
CA THR A 35 6.07 22.21 -9.16
C THR A 35 6.62 20.79 -9.21
N GLU A 36 7.60 20.45 -8.37
CA GLU A 36 8.18 19.09 -8.39
C GLU A 36 7.19 18.06 -7.84
N CYS A 37 6.39 18.45 -6.85
CA CYS A 37 5.30 17.59 -6.37
C CYS A 37 4.23 17.37 -7.44
N GLU A 38 3.77 18.43 -8.12
CA GLU A 38 2.78 18.35 -9.22
C GLU A 38 3.31 17.49 -10.38
N LYS A 39 4.57 17.66 -10.74
CA LYS A 39 5.23 16.87 -11.77
C LYS A 39 5.32 15.39 -11.39
N PHE A 40 5.61 15.09 -10.12
CA PHE A 40 5.64 13.72 -9.63
C PHE A 40 4.24 13.08 -9.64
N GLU A 41 3.19 13.82 -9.24
CA GLU A 41 1.79 13.39 -9.36
C GLU A 41 1.46 12.99 -10.81
N GLN A 42 1.78 13.85 -11.79
CA GLN A 42 1.53 13.57 -13.21
C GLN A 42 2.33 12.37 -13.74
N ASN A 43 3.61 12.27 -13.40
CA ASN A 43 4.47 11.16 -13.81
C ASN A 43 3.97 9.83 -13.22
N PHE A 44 3.53 9.86 -11.95
CA PHE A 44 3.02 8.68 -11.26
C PHE A 44 1.67 8.23 -11.84
N SER A 45 0.74 9.17 -12.06
CA SER A 45 -0.55 8.89 -12.74
C SER A 45 -0.33 8.18 -14.06
N LYS A 46 0.55 8.74 -14.90
CA LYS A 46 0.87 8.15 -16.21
C LYS A 46 1.48 6.75 -16.10
N LYS A 47 2.37 6.53 -15.12
CA LYS A 47 3.04 5.25 -14.93
C LYS A 47 2.10 4.19 -14.36
N GLN A 48 1.26 4.57 -13.40
CA GLN A 48 0.25 3.70 -12.79
C GLN A 48 -0.92 3.42 -13.73
N GLY A 49 -1.17 4.30 -14.71
CA GLY A 49 -2.32 4.16 -15.63
C GLY A 49 -3.63 4.68 -15.03
N ARG A 50 -3.58 5.65 -14.12
CA ARG A 50 -4.73 6.37 -13.56
C ARG A 50 -4.79 7.79 -14.08
N LYS A 51 -5.97 8.41 -14.08
CA LYS A 51 -6.15 9.80 -14.52
C LYS A 51 -5.51 10.80 -13.56
N TYR A 52 -5.67 10.58 -12.27
CA TYR A 52 -5.29 11.53 -11.22
C TYR A 52 -4.46 10.87 -10.12
N SER A 53 -3.51 11.63 -9.59
CA SER A 53 -2.76 11.28 -8.39
C SER A 53 -2.63 12.48 -7.47
N VAL A 54 -2.65 12.25 -6.16
CA VAL A 54 -2.45 13.25 -5.12
C VAL A 54 -1.32 12.81 -4.20
N TYR A 55 -0.21 13.54 -4.21
CA TYR A 55 0.98 13.25 -3.43
C TYR A 55 0.83 13.80 -2.00
N VAL A 56 1.20 12.99 -1.01
CA VAL A 56 1.13 13.32 0.43
C VAL A 56 2.41 12.93 1.15
N CYS A 57 2.56 13.34 2.40
CA CYS A 57 3.79 13.20 3.17
C CYS A 57 4.19 11.74 3.53
N ASN A 58 3.27 10.77 3.53
CA ASN A 58 3.56 9.34 3.66
C ASN A 58 2.33 8.47 3.34
N GLY A 59 2.52 7.14 3.25
CA GLY A 59 1.43 6.20 2.96
C GLY A 59 0.34 6.16 4.04
N SER A 60 0.68 6.32 5.31
CA SER A 60 -0.30 6.39 6.41
C SER A 60 -1.24 7.60 6.25
N CYS A 61 -0.67 8.74 5.85
CA CYS A 61 -1.44 9.94 5.52
C CYS A 61 -2.29 9.76 4.26
N ALA A 62 -1.82 8.96 3.28
CA ALA A 62 -2.63 8.62 2.11
C ALA A 62 -3.90 7.85 2.50
N ASN A 63 -3.75 6.82 3.34
CA ASN A 63 -4.88 6.04 3.84
C ASN A 63 -5.88 6.91 4.64
N MET A 64 -5.37 7.73 5.56
CA MET A 64 -6.21 8.64 6.36
C MET A 64 -6.94 9.66 5.50
N LEU A 65 -6.25 10.26 4.53
CA LEU A 65 -6.78 11.28 3.65
C LEU A 65 -7.88 10.71 2.73
N LEU A 66 -7.67 9.51 2.18
CA LEU A 66 -8.65 8.85 1.34
C LEU A 66 -9.96 8.61 2.10
N ILE A 67 -9.90 8.04 3.30
CA ILE A 67 -11.10 7.81 4.13
C ILE A 67 -11.78 9.13 4.51
N GLN A 68 -11.02 10.17 4.89
CA GLN A 68 -11.60 11.48 5.21
C GLN A 68 -12.30 12.11 3.99
N SER A 69 -11.71 11.98 2.80
CA SER A 69 -12.31 12.53 1.57
C SER A 69 -13.62 11.81 1.21
N LEU A 70 -13.68 10.49 1.37
CA LEU A 70 -14.90 9.72 1.16
C LEU A 70 -16.01 10.10 2.16
N LEU A 71 -15.65 10.43 3.40
CA LEU A 71 -16.58 10.97 4.39
C LEU A 71 -17.07 12.39 4.03
N ASN A 72 -16.16 13.26 3.56
CA ASN A 72 -16.51 14.62 3.14
C ASN A 72 -17.47 14.62 1.94
N MET A 73 -17.35 13.63 1.05
CA MET A 73 -18.25 13.45 -0.11
C MET A 73 -19.57 12.76 0.26
N GLY A 74 -19.76 12.32 1.50
CA GLY A 74 -20.94 11.57 1.92
C GLY A 74 -21.03 10.15 1.33
N ILE A 75 -19.93 9.63 0.78
CA ILE A 75 -19.83 8.24 0.32
C ILE A 75 -19.81 7.29 1.51
N PHE A 76 -19.08 7.66 2.55
CA PHE A 76 -19.13 7.00 3.86
C PHE A 76 -19.76 7.92 4.91
N HIS A 77 -20.37 7.31 5.92
CA HIS A 77 -20.93 7.98 7.08
C HIS A 77 -20.39 7.34 8.37
N LYS A 78 -20.31 8.12 9.45
CA LYS A 78 -19.92 7.57 10.76
C LYS A 78 -20.82 6.42 11.15
N GLY A 79 -20.21 5.32 11.55
CA GLY A 79 -20.90 4.07 11.90
C GLY A 79 -20.98 3.05 10.76
N ASP A 80 -20.68 3.45 9.53
CA ASP A 80 -20.63 2.51 8.40
C ASP A 80 -19.58 1.43 8.64
N LYS A 81 -19.93 0.20 8.26
CA LYS A 81 -19.03 -0.95 8.28
C LYS A 81 -18.17 -0.96 7.03
N VAL A 82 -16.88 -1.21 7.22
CA VAL A 82 -15.90 -1.35 6.12
C VAL A 82 -15.16 -2.66 6.30
N PHE A 83 -15.23 -3.53 5.30
CA PHE A 83 -14.42 -4.73 5.24
C PHE A 83 -12.95 -4.36 5.10
N VAL A 84 -12.08 -5.06 5.84
CA VAL A 84 -10.63 -4.87 5.81
C VAL A 84 -9.93 -6.20 6.04
N SER A 85 -8.81 -6.42 5.36
CA SER A 85 -8.00 -7.62 5.58
C SER A 85 -7.53 -7.72 7.03
N ASN A 86 -7.58 -8.90 7.63
CA ASN A 86 -7.00 -9.12 8.96
C ASN A 86 -5.46 -9.24 8.91
N LEU A 87 -4.90 -9.61 7.76
CA LEU A 87 -3.47 -9.52 7.48
C LEU A 87 -3.19 -8.19 6.77
N THR A 88 -2.90 -7.15 7.55
CA THR A 88 -2.70 -5.81 7.03
C THR A 88 -1.81 -4.96 7.96
N TRP A 89 -1.51 -3.75 7.51
CA TRP A 89 -0.79 -2.76 8.31
C TRP A 89 -1.76 -1.93 9.17
N PRO A 90 -1.36 -1.45 10.36
CA PRO A 90 -2.25 -0.68 11.25
C PRO A 90 -2.93 0.51 10.59
N THR A 91 -2.29 1.14 9.59
CA THR A 91 -2.84 2.33 8.93
C THR A 91 -3.95 2.04 7.92
N ASN A 92 -4.33 0.77 7.73
CA ASN A 92 -5.57 0.41 7.04
C ASN A 92 -6.77 0.37 8.01
N VAL A 93 -6.50 0.15 9.31
CA VAL A 93 -7.52 -0.03 10.34
C VAL A 93 -7.69 1.24 11.19
N MET A 94 -6.58 1.85 11.61
CA MET A 94 -6.62 3.02 12.49
C MET A 94 -7.45 4.18 11.91
N PRO A 95 -7.33 4.58 10.64
CA PRO A 95 -8.16 5.63 10.06
C PRO A 95 -9.65 5.33 10.10
N LEU A 96 -10.05 4.07 9.88
CA LEU A 96 -11.47 3.68 9.97
C LEU A 96 -12.01 3.98 11.37
N ILE A 97 -11.31 3.53 12.41
CA ILE A 97 -11.71 3.74 13.81
C ILE A 97 -11.66 5.23 14.20
N GLN A 98 -10.57 5.93 13.85
CA GLN A 98 -10.35 7.34 14.21
C GLN A 98 -11.39 8.27 13.60
N LEU A 99 -11.85 7.95 12.39
CA LEU A 99 -12.85 8.73 11.65
C LEU A 99 -14.29 8.24 11.90
N GLY A 100 -14.46 7.23 12.77
CA GLY A 100 -15.77 6.78 13.22
C GLY A 100 -16.44 5.72 12.38
N LEU A 101 -15.70 5.05 11.51
CA LEU A 101 -16.14 3.86 10.78
C LEU A 101 -15.91 2.59 11.63
N VAL A 102 -16.54 1.49 11.25
CA VAL A 102 -16.47 0.22 11.98
C VAL A 102 -15.80 -0.84 11.10
N PRO A 103 -14.57 -1.27 11.41
CA PRO A 103 -13.90 -2.31 10.64
C PRO A 103 -14.60 -3.67 10.82
N VAL A 104 -14.68 -4.42 9.71
CA VAL A 104 -15.09 -5.83 9.68
C VAL A 104 -13.92 -6.62 9.11
N PHE A 105 -13.23 -7.36 9.97
CA PHE A 105 -12.03 -8.10 9.59
C PHE A 105 -12.36 -9.34 8.77
N LEU A 106 -11.66 -9.48 7.64
CA LEU A 106 -11.71 -10.61 6.73
C LEU A 106 -10.45 -11.47 6.90
N ASP A 107 -10.62 -12.78 6.87
CA ASP A 107 -9.47 -13.68 6.76
C ASP A 107 -8.80 -13.56 5.38
N VAL A 108 -7.69 -14.25 5.20
CA VAL A 108 -6.96 -14.35 3.94
C VAL A 108 -6.80 -15.81 3.53
N GLU A 109 -6.51 -16.05 2.26
CA GLU A 109 -6.06 -17.36 1.81
C GLU A 109 -4.59 -17.57 2.20
N LEU A 110 -4.25 -18.75 2.73
CA LEU A 110 -2.86 -19.07 3.12
C LEU A 110 -1.89 -19.00 1.95
N GLU A 111 -2.36 -19.38 0.77
CA GLU A 111 -1.53 -19.55 -0.43
C GLU A 111 -1.35 -18.23 -1.21
N THR A 112 -2.22 -17.24 -1.02
CA THR A 112 -2.12 -15.92 -1.67
C THR A 112 -1.81 -14.79 -0.70
N LEU A 113 -1.93 -15.01 0.62
CA LEU A 113 -1.81 -14.00 1.68
C LEU A 113 -2.85 -12.88 1.60
N ASN A 114 -3.85 -13.04 0.75
CA ASN A 114 -4.80 -11.99 0.43
C ASN A 114 -6.25 -12.49 0.54
N VAL A 115 -7.17 -11.54 0.72
CA VAL A 115 -8.61 -11.80 0.74
C VAL A 115 -9.05 -12.31 -0.64
N SER A 116 -9.85 -13.38 -0.68
CA SER A 116 -10.48 -13.88 -1.89
C SER A 116 -11.93 -13.40 -2.02
N SER A 117 -12.48 -13.49 -3.24
CA SER A 117 -13.91 -13.21 -3.47
C SER A 117 -14.82 -14.14 -2.66
N THR A 118 -14.39 -15.37 -2.39
CA THR A 118 -15.11 -16.33 -1.56
C THR A 118 -15.20 -15.87 -0.11
N ILE A 119 -14.08 -15.43 0.47
CA ILE A 119 -14.05 -14.87 1.84
C ILE A 119 -14.93 -13.64 1.92
N LEU A 120 -14.82 -12.72 0.96
CA LEU A 120 -15.63 -11.50 0.92
C LEU A 120 -17.13 -11.80 0.82
N LYS A 121 -17.54 -12.73 -0.04
CA LYS A 121 -18.95 -13.15 -0.19
C LYS A 121 -19.51 -13.70 1.12
N SER A 122 -18.78 -14.61 1.76
CA SER A 122 -19.19 -15.20 3.04
C SER A 122 -19.30 -14.15 4.16
N ALA A 123 -18.41 -13.17 4.18
CA ALA A 123 -18.48 -12.06 5.13
C ALA A 123 -19.67 -11.13 4.85
N TYR A 124 -19.97 -10.85 3.59
CA TYR A 124 -21.11 -10.04 3.20
C TYR A 124 -22.44 -10.68 3.59
N GLU A 125 -22.59 -11.98 3.53
CA GLU A 125 -23.80 -12.68 4.02
C GLU A 125 -24.09 -12.37 5.50
N LYS A 126 -23.03 -12.19 6.32
CA LYS A 126 -23.12 -11.85 7.74
C LYS A 126 -23.25 -10.33 7.99
N HIS A 127 -22.75 -9.52 7.09
CA HIS A 127 -22.71 -8.05 7.18
C HIS A 127 -23.16 -7.40 5.86
N PRO A 128 -24.43 -7.61 5.42
CA PRO A 128 -24.93 -7.08 4.15
C PRO A 128 -25.10 -5.56 4.15
N ASP A 129 -24.96 -4.92 5.31
CA ASP A 129 -24.99 -3.48 5.54
C ASP A 129 -23.59 -2.81 5.41
N ALA A 130 -22.53 -3.58 5.13
CA ALA A 130 -21.20 -3.03 4.90
C ALA A 130 -21.18 -2.17 3.63
N LYS A 131 -20.54 -0.99 3.72
CA LYS A 131 -20.51 0.02 2.66
C LYS A 131 -19.21 0.06 1.88
N GLY A 132 -18.13 -0.49 2.43
CA GLY A 132 -16.82 -0.44 1.79
C GLY A 132 -16.00 -1.71 1.98
N LEU A 133 -15.01 -1.84 1.10
CA LEU A 133 -13.89 -2.77 1.22
C LEU A 133 -12.59 -1.97 1.07
N PHE A 134 -11.73 -1.99 2.09
CA PHE A 134 -10.36 -1.50 2.04
C PHE A 134 -9.42 -2.71 1.95
N LEU A 135 -9.06 -3.08 0.73
CA LEU A 135 -8.25 -4.25 0.44
C LEU A 135 -6.76 -3.89 0.46
N THR A 136 -5.96 -4.65 1.21
CA THR A 136 -4.50 -4.61 1.14
C THR A 136 -4.02 -5.64 0.14
N ASN A 137 -3.23 -5.24 -0.87
CA ASN A 137 -2.51 -6.15 -1.76
C ASN A 137 -1.18 -6.52 -1.10
N ALA A 138 -1.24 -7.44 -0.14
CA ALA A 138 -0.15 -7.76 0.76
C ALA A 138 1.07 -8.34 0.03
N LEU A 139 2.26 -7.84 0.35
CA LEU A 139 3.56 -8.30 -0.17
C LEU A 139 3.67 -8.38 -1.69
N GLY A 140 2.90 -7.58 -2.42
CA GLY A 140 2.94 -7.55 -3.89
C GLY A 140 2.09 -8.63 -4.57
N PHE A 141 1.28 -9.36 -3.80
CA PHE A 141 0.37 -10.38 -4.30
C PHE A 141 -1.09 -9.90 -4.24
N CYS A 142 -1.96 -10.61 -4.94
CA CYS A 142 -3.40 -10.55 -4.75
C CYS A 142 -4.03 -11.95 -4.88
N SER A 143 -5.29 -12.07 -4.53
CA SER A 143 -6.12 -13.22 -4.86
C SER A 143 -6.89 -12.93 -6.17
N ASP A 144 -8.12 -13.37 -6.30
CA ASP A 144 -9.01 -13.15 -7.45
C ASP A 144 -9.63 -11.76 -7.43
N ILE A 145 -8.78 -10.71 -7.52
CA ILE A 145 -9.16 -9.30 -7.34
C ILE A 145 -10.19 -8.80 -8.38
N ASP A 146 -10.20 -9.38 -9.57
CA ASP A 146 -11.20 -9.11 -10.59
C ASP A 146 -12.61 -9.56 -10.14
N LEU A 147 -12.73 -10.75 -9.53
CA LEU A 147 -13.98 -11.24 -8.97
C LEU A 147 -14.40 -10.46 -7.72
N ILE A 148 -13.44 -9.96 -6.94
CA ILE A 148 -13.70 -9.02 -5.83
C ILE A 148 -14.34 -7.73 -6.39
N ARG A 149 -13.76 -7.13 -7.43
CA ARG A 149 -14.31 -5.93 -8.09
C ARG A 149 -15.72 -6.17 -8.60
N GLU A 150 -15.96 -7.26 -9.31
CA GLU A 150 -17.29 -7.63 -9.81
C GLU A 150 -18.31 -7.76 -8.67
N PHE A 151 -17.93 -8.42 -7.59
CA PHE A 151 -18.80 -8.58 -6.43
C PHE A 151 -19.09 -7.24 -5.75
N CYS A 152 -18.09 -6.41 -5.50
CA CYS A 152 -18.28 -5.08 -4.93
C CYS A 152 -19.23 -4.23 -5.77
N ASN A 153 -19.05 -4.21 -7.09
CA ASN A 153 -19.94 -3.50 -8.01
C ASN A 153 -21.38 -4.03 -7.94
N SER A 154 -21.57 -5.35 -7.82
CA SER A 154 -22.91 -5.97 -7.75
C SER A 154 -23.67 -5.68 -6.45
N LYS A 155 -22.95 -5.20 -5.42
CA LYS A 155 -23.48 -4.95 -4.06
C LYS A 155 -23.34 -3.49 -3.62
N ASP A 156 -22.96 -2.58 -4.53
CA ASP A 156 -22.72 -1.16 -4.24
C ASP A 156 -21.74 -0.97 -3.06
N ILE A 157 -20.70 -1.82 -2.98
CA ILE A 157 -19.63 -1.73 -2.01
C ILE A 157 -18.51 -0.84 -2.60
N VAL A 158 -18.15 0.22 -1.92
CA VAL A 158 -17.02 1.07 -2.31
C VAL A 158 -15.71 0.32 -2.12
N PHE A 159 -15.08 -0.06 -3.24
CA PHE A 159 -13.83 -0.81 -3.24
C PHE A 159 -12.64 0.15 -3.36
N ILE A 160 -11.73 0.15 -2.37
CA ILE A 160 -10.48 0.89 -2.37
C ILE A 160 -9.32 -0.05 -2.02
N GLU A 161 -8.13 0.25 -2.57
CA GLU A 161 -6.95 -0.61 -2.47
C GLU A 161 -5.80 0.08 -1.72
N ASP A 162 -5.09 -0.67 -0.88
CA ASP A 162 -3.77 -0.31 -0.40
C ASP A 162 -2.70 -1.09 -1.17
N ASN A 163 -1.84 -0.35 -1.87
CA ASN A 163 -0.76 -0.85 -2.72
C ASN A 163 0.63 -0.41 -2.22
N CYS A 164 0.77 -0.09 -0.95
CA CYS A 164 2.06 0.28 -0.37
C CYS A 164 3.14 -0.80 -0.57
N GLU A 165 2.71 -2.06 -0.71
CA GLU A 165 3.59 -3.22 -0.87
C GLU A 165 3.59 -3.83 -2.27
N SER A 166 2.80 -3.29 -3.23
CA SER A 166 2.51 -3.95 -4.52
C SER A 166 2.74 -3.09 -5.75
N LEU A 167 3.48 -1.99 -5.62
CA LEU A 167 3.80 -1.09 -6.72
C LEU A 167 4.45 -1.84 -7.88
N GLY A 168 3.82 -1.75 -9.07
CA GLY A 168 4.30 -2.41 -10.29
C GLY A 168 3.86 -3.87 -10.48
N SER A 169 3.24 -4.50 -9.48
CA SER A 169 2.62 -5.82 -9.65
C SER A 169 1.41 -5.76 -10.57
N LYS A 170 1.20 -6.83 -11.37
CA LYS A 170 0.09 -6.93 -12.32
C LYS A 170 -0.67 -8.24 -12.16
N TYR A 171 -1.98 -8.15 -12.34
CA TYR A 171 -2.88 -9.29 -12.37
C TYR A 171 -3.78 -9.20 -13.62
N LYS A 172 -3.79 -10.25 -14.45
CA LYS A 172 -4.56 -10.33 -15.72
C LYS A 172 -4.42 -9.07 -16.60
N GLY A 173 -3.18 -8.58 -16.77
CA GLY A 173 -2.84 -7.44 -17.63
C GLY A 173 -3.02 -6.05 -16.98
N GLU A 174 -3.67 -5.95 -15.83
CA GLU A 174 -3.95 -4.69 -15.13
C GLU A 174 -3.03 -4.52 -13.91
N MET A 175 -2.55 -3.31 -13.64
CA MET A 175 -1.75 -3.04 -12.44
C MET A 175 -2.63 -3.13 -11.18
N LEU A 176 -2.10 -3.73 -10.11
CA LEU A 176 -2.70 -3.60 -8.79
C LEU A 176 -2.78 -2.12 -8.43
N GLY A 177 -3.90 -1.72 -7.82
CA GLY A 177 -4.24 -0.32 -7.60
C GLY A 177 -5.17 0.30 -8.67
N ASN A 178 -5.55 -0.49 -9.69
CA ASN A 178 -6.48 -0.03 -10.73
C ASN A 178 -7.84 -0.74 -10.69
N TYR A 179 -8.05 -1.62 -9.71
CA TYR A 179 -9.31 -2.38 -9.59
C TYR A 179 -10.38 -1.63 -8.80
N GLY A 180 -10.00 -0.84 -7.79
CA GLY A 180 -10.92 -0.09 -6.94
C GLY A 180 -11.17 1.37 -7.42
N LEU A 181 -12.08 2.06 -6.75
CA LEU A 181 -12.36 3.49 -6.93
C LEU A 181 -11.10 4.33 -6.77
N ALA A 182 -10.29 4.01 -5.78
CA ALA A 182 -9.02 4.66 -5.51
C ALA A 182 -8.02 3.68 -4.91
N SER A 183 -6.74 4.02 -5.00
CA SER A 183 -5.65 3.24 -4.43
C SER A 183 -4.63 4.13 -3.74
N THR A 184 -3.98 3.58 -2.71
CA THR A 184 -2.92 4.26 -1.96
C THR A 184 -1.58 3.57 -2.14
N PHE A 185 -0.50 4.35 -2.11
CA PHE A 185 0.88 3.89 -2.25
C PHE A 185 1.76 4.57 -1.20
N SER A 186 2.87 3.93 -0.85
CA SER A 186 3.88 4.48 0.04
C SER A 186 5.25 4.51 -0.63
N PHE A 187 5.97 5.60 -0.40
CA PHE A 187 7.34 5.81 -0.85
C PHE A 187 8.32 5.86 0.33
N PHE A 188 8.01 5.17 1.41
CA PHE A 188 8.93 4.93 2.51
C PHE A 188 10.16 4.17 2.01
N VAL A 189 11.32 4.45 2.58
CA VAL A 189 12.61 3.86 2.19
C VAL A 189 12.62 2.32 2.12
N GLY A 190 11.79 1.65 2.90
CA GLY A 190 11.66 0.20 2.91
C GLY A 190 10.77 -0.37 1.81
N HIS A 191 10.08 0.46 1.05
CA HIS A 191 9.15 0.03 0.00
C HIS A 191 9.83 -0.08 -1.38
N LEU A 192 9.05 -0.02 -2.45
CA LEU A 192 9.53 -0.33 -3.80
C LEU A 192 10.20 0.85 -4.51
N LEU A 193 9.67 2.07 -4.28
CA LEU A 193 10.22 3.32 -4.77
C LEU A 193 10.31 4.27 -3.59
N SER A 194 11.46 4.89 -3.35
CA SER A 194 11.69 5.73 -2.17
C SER A 194 11.71 7.22 -2.51
N THR A 195 10.96 7.99 -1.73
CA THR A 195 11.14 9.46 -1.61
C THR A 195 11.57 9.85 -0.20
N ILE A 196 12.25 8.94 0.52
CA ILE A 196 12.53 8.93 1.96
C ILE A 196 11.23 8.67 2.74
N GLU A 197 10.34 9.61 2.75
CA GLU A 197 8.95 9.54 3.13
C GLU A 197 8.09 10.08 1.99
N GLY A 198 6.91 9.52 1.80
CA GLY A 198 5.95 9.93 0.78
C GLY A 198 4.80 8.96 0.66
N GLY A 199 3.69 9.43 0.13
CA GLY A 199 2.53 8.62 -0.21
C GLY A 199 1.78 9.19 -1.41
N MET A 200 1.04 8.35 -2.12
CA MET A 200 0.23 8.75 -3.26
C MET A 200 -1.16 8.14 -3.15
N ILE A 201 -2.15 8.89 -3.58
CA ILE A 201 -3.51 8.40 -3.77
C ILE A 201 -3.83 8.54 -5.26
N CYS A 202 -4.26 7.46 -5.91
CA CYS A 202 -4.64 7.45 -7.32
C CYS A 202 -6.12 7.18 -7.48
N THR A 203 -6.75 7.85 -8.45
CA THR A 203 -8.16 7.65 -8.82
C THR A 203 -8.43 8.09 -10.25
N ASP A 204 -9.54 7.64 -10.84
CA ASP A 204 -10.07 8.15 -12.11
C ASP A 204 -11.27 9.07 -11.91
N ASP A 205 -11.75 9.19 -10.66
CA ASP A 205 -12.86 10.03 -10.27
C ASP A 205 -12.38 11.47 -10.02
N GLU A 206 -12.87 12.42 -10.80
CA GLU A 206 -12.48 13.83 -10.74
C GLU A 206 -12.97 14.51 -9.45
N GLU A 207 -14.17 14.18 -8.99
CA GLU A 207 -14.70 14.77 -7.76
C GLU A 207 -13.92 14.33 -6.54
N LEU A 208 -13.57 13.05 -6.46
CA LEU A 208 -12.68 12.52 -5.41
C LEU A 208 -11.28 13.18 -5.48
N TYR A 209 -10.72 13.33 -6.68
CA TYR A 209 -9.43 14.01 -6.87
C TYR A 209 -9.44 15.44 -6.32
N GLU A 210 -10.46 16.22 -6.64
CA GLU A 210 -10.58 17.59 -6.15
C GLU A 210 -10.78 17.63 -4.61
N ASN A 211 -11.58 16.72 -4.05
CA ASN A 211 -11.74 16.58 -2.60
C ASN A 211 -10.44 16.16 -1.88
N LEU A 212 -9.65 15.26 -2.47
CA LEU A 212 -8.34 14.86 -1.94
C LEU A 212 -7.39 16.06 -1.85
N LYS A 213 -7.33 16.91 -2.89
CA LYS A 213 -6.49 18.13 -2.90
C LYS A 213 -6.91 19.11 -1.81
N THR A 214 -8.22 19.32 -1.66
CA THR A 214 -8.80 20.15 -0.62
C THR A 214 -8.47 19.62 0.77
N SER A 215 -8.74 18.33 1.00
CA SER A 215 -8.55 17.68 2.29
C SER A 215 -7.07 17.52 2.68
N ARG A 216 -6.15 17.41 1.70
CA ARG A 216 -4.69 17.41 1.93
C ARG A 216 -4.18 18.70 2.54
N SER A 217 -4.85 19.82 2.26
CA SER A 217 -4.37 21.17 2.56
C SER A 217 -5.42 21.98 3.31
N HIS A 218 -5.67 21.65 4.57
CA HIS A 218 -6.53 22.40 5.50
C HIS A 218 -8.01 22.54 5.11
N GLY A 219 -8.47 21.99 4.01
CA GLY A 219 -9.85 22.16 3.53
C GLY A 219 -10.06 23.39 2.64
N TRP A 220 -9.01 24.08 2.21
CA TRP A 220 -9.11 25.18 1.25
C TRP A 220 -8.97 24.70 -0.20
N THR A 221 -9.41 25.52 -1.13
CA THR A 221 -9.47 25.18 -2.58
C THR A 221 -8.30 25.75 -3.40
N ARG A 222 -7.25 26.28 -2.80
CA ARG A 222 -6.16 26.99 -3.50
C ARG A 222 -5.50 26.21 -4.63
N ASN A 223 -5.41 24.88 -4.49
CA ASN A 223 -4.76 24.00 -5.46
C ASN A 223 -5.76 23.26 -6.38
N ASN A 224 -7.05 23.60 -6.27
CA ASN A 224 -8.11 22.98 -7.05
C ASN A 224 -8.31 23.67 -8.42
N SER A 225 -9.07 23.03 -9.32
CA SER A 225 -9.47 23.63 -10.59
C SER A 225 -10.36 24.85 -10.36
N GLU A 226 -10.35 25.79 -11.30
CA GLU A 226 -11.20 27.00 -11.21
C GLU A 226 -12.69 26.62 -11.19
N THR A 227 -13.08 25.58 -11.93
CA THR A 227 -14.46 25.07 -11.93
C THR A 227 -14.87 24.58 -10.54
N PHE A 228 -14.00 23.81 -9.87
CA PHE A 228 -14.28 23.33 -8.50
C PHE A 228 -14.31 24.47 -7.48
N LYS A 229 -13.38 25.44 -7.57
CA LYS A 229 -13.39 26.65 -6.72
C LYS A 229 -14.69 27.42 -6.85
N GLN A 230 -15.13 27.66 -8.09
CA GLN A 230 -16.39 28.38 -8.33
C GLN A 230 -17.59 27.63 -7.76
N LYS A 231 -17.67 26.29 -7.99
CA LYS A 231 -18.69 25.43 -7.38
C LYS A 231 -18.74 25.59 -5.85
N MET A 232 -17.58 25.50 -5.19
CA MET A 232 -17.49 25.61 -3.72
C MET A 232 -17.91 27.00 -3.20
N ARG A 233 -17.54 28.07 -3.90
CA ARG A 233 -17.98 29.43 -3.56
C ARG A 233 -19.49 29.60 -3.67
N ASP A 234 -20.07 29.15 -4.77
CA ASP A 234 -21.49 29.30 -5.05
C ASP A 234 -22.34 28.51 -4.04
N GLU A 235 -21.97 27.26 -3.76
CA GLU A 235 -22.68 26.40 -2.80
C GLU A 235 -22.62 26.94 -1.35
N ASN A 236 -21.59 27.71 -1.00
CA ASN A 236 -21.38 28.21 0.36
C ASN A 236 -21.57 29.74 0.50
N ASN A 237 -22.00 30.44 -0.56
CA ASN A 237 -22.16 31.89 -0.59
C ASN A 237 -20.88 32.65 -0.19
N VAL A 238 -19.72 32.20 -0.64
CA VAL A 238 -18.40 32.80 -0.36
C VAL A 238 -17.99 33.65 -1.56
N ASN A 239 -17.59 34.90 -1.30
CA ASN A 239 -17.01 35.73 -2.35
C ASN A 239 -15.49 35.53 -2.49
N ASP A 240 -14.93 35.96 -3.63
CA ASP A 240 -13.53 35.73 -4.00
C ASP A 240 -12.51 36.25 -2.96
N PHE A 241 -12.84 37.34 -2.27
CA PHE A 241 -11.92 37.89 -1.26
C PHE A 241 -11.76 36.98 -0.07
N TYR A 242 -12.83 36.34 0.40
CA TYR A 242 -12.83 35.44 1.57
C TYR A 242 -12.44 34.00 1.21
N ASP A 243 -12.56 33.57 -0.06
CA ASP A 243 -12.21 32.23 -0.52
C ASP A 243 -10.80 31.83 -0.13
N ILE A 244 -9.85 32.78 -0.15
CA ILE A 244 -8.42 32.53 0.18
C ILE A 244 -8.24 31.90 1.57
N TYR A 245 -9.11 32.21 2.53
CA TYR A 245 -9.10 31.68 3.89
C TYR A 245 -10.41 31.03 4.30
N THR A 246 -11.15 30.49 3.33
CA THR A 246 -12.32 29.65 3.59
C THR A 246 -11.89 28.17 3.59
N PHE A 247 -12.37 27.43 4.59
CA PHE A 247 -12.07 26.02 4.81
C PHE A 247 -13.38 25.24 4.66
N TYR A 248 -13.53 24.58 3.54
CA TYR A 248 -14.81 23.99 3.12
C TYR A 248 -15.09 22.63 3.73
N ASN A 249 -14.04 21.86 4.07
CA ASN A 249 -14.15 20.48 4.53
C ASN A 249 -13.29 20.23 5.76
N LEU A 250 -13.61 19.17 6.52
CA LEU A 250 -12.69 18.60 7.50
C LEU A 250 -11.46 18.07 6.76
N ALA A 251 -10.28 18.42 7.25
CA ALA A 251 -9.05 18.23 6.49
C ALA A 251 -7.82 18.15 7.39
N PHE A 252 -6.68 17.91 6.73
CA PHE A 252 -5.37 17.82 7.37
C PHE A 252 -4.36 18.78 6.71
N ASN A 253 -3.15 18.79 7.22
CA ASN A 253 -1.99 19.29 6.51
C ASN A 253 -1.02 18.13 6.24
N PHE A 254 -1.28 17.40 5.16
CA PHE A 254 -0.48 16.27 4.71
C PHE A 254 0.33 16.58 3.46
N ARG A 255 0.66 17.85 3.26
CA ARG A 255 1.45 18.30 2.12
C ARG A 255 2.86 17.72 2.16
N PRO A 256 3.37 17.17 1.05
CA PRO A 256 4.77 16.81 0.89
C PRO A 256 5.64 18.05 0.68
N THR A 257 6.94 17.87 0.51
CA THR A 257 7.88 18.93 0.15
C THR A 257 8.37 18.78 -1.29
N GLU A 258 8.89 19.88 -1.87
CA GLU A 258 9.53 19.83 -3.20
C GLU A 258 10.74 18.86 -3.22
N ILE A 259 11.43 18.69 -2.10
CA ILE A 259 12.53 17.73 -1.95
C ILE A 259 12.02 16.31 -2.25
N ASN A 260 10.93 15.92 -1.62
CA ASN A 260 10.33 14.59 -1.84
C ASN A 260 9.81 14.44 -3.27
N GLY A 261 9.15 15.48 -3.83
CA GLY A 261 8.69 15.51 -5.21
C GLY A 261 9.83 15.36 -6.22
N PHE A 262 10.93 16.09 -6.01
CA PHE A 262 12.11 16.01 -6.86
C PHE A 262 12.75 14.61 -6.83
N ILE A 263 12.91 14.02 -5.64
CA ILE A 263 13.39 12.64 -5.50
C ILE A 263 12.47 11.68 -6.23
N GLY A 264 11.15 11.83 -6.09
CA GLY A 264 10.15 11.02 -6.78
C GLY A 264 10.31 11.09 -8.30
N ASN A 265 10.56 12.28 -8.86
CA ASN A 265 10.80 12.47 -10.28
C ASN A 265 12.11 11.83 -10.78
N ILE A 266 13.12 11.68 -9.93
CA ILE A 266 14.33 10.91 -10.26
C ILE A 266 14.00 9.40 -10.19
N GLN A 267 13.45 8.94 -9.09
CA GLN A 267 13.26 7.52 -8.81
C GLN A 267 12.25 6.85 -9.75
N ILE A 268 11.22 7.57 -10.20
CA ILE A 268 10.22 7.01 -11.12
C ILE A 268 10.81 6.64 -12.49
N GLN A 269 11.94 7.21 -12.86
CA GLN A 269 12.66 6.86 -14.09
C GLN A 269 13.21 5.43 -14.03
N TYR A 270 13.48 4.91 -12.84
CA TYR A 270 13.97 3.56 -12.60
C TYR A 270 12.87 2.53 -12.35
N TRP A 271 11.58 2.93 -12.45
CA TRP A 271 10.44 2.05 -12.16
C TRP A 271 10.53 0.69 -12.83
N ASP A 272 10.72 0.66 -14.14
CA ASP A 272 10.71 -0.60 -14.89
C ASP A 272 11.90 -1.49 -14.51
N GLU A 273 13.06 -0.89 -14.26
CA GLU A 273 14.25 -1.60 -13.82
C GLU A 273 14.08 -2.19 -12.42
N ILE A 274 13.54 -1.41 -11.48
CA ILE A 274 13.24 -1.85 -10.11
C ILE A 274 12.26 -3.03 -10.13
N VAL A 275 11.17 -2.90 -10.90
CA VAL A 275 10.13 -3.94 -11.02
C VAL A 275 10.72 -5.21 -11.63
N SER A 276 11.47 -5.10 -12.74
CA SER A 276 12.10 -6.26 -13.41
C SER A 276 13.07 -7.00 -12.49
N LYS A 277 13.94 -6.29 -11.79
CA LYS A 277 14.90 -6.91 -10.86
C LYS A 277 14.24 -7.61 -9.68
N ARG A 278 13.19 -7.01 -9.11
CA ARG A 278 12.42 -7.66 -8.03
C ARG A 278 11.71 -8.92 -8.53
N GLU A 279 11.14 -8.87 -9.71
CA GLU A 279 10.50 -10.04 -10.34
C GLU A 279 11.52 -11.15 -10.64
N GLU A 280 12.70 -10.82 -11.17
CA GLU A 280 13.77 -11.78 -11.42
C GLU A 280 14.23 -12.48 -10.14
N ASN A 281 14.47 -11.72 -9.07
CA ASN A 281 14.81 -12.27 -7.76
C ASN A 281 13.68 -13.16 -7.23
N PHE A 282 12.45 -12.67 -7.29
CA PHE A 282 11.28 -13.42 -6.86
C PHE A 282 11.17 -14.78 -7.57
N LYS A 283 11.36 -14.83 -8.88
CA LYS A 283 11.34 -16.08 -9.66
C LYS A 283 12.36 -17.10 -9.15
N LYS A 284 13.57 -16.65 -8.77
CA LYS A 284 14.61 -17.51 -8.17
C LYS A 284 14.18 -18.04 -6.79
N PHE A 285 13.64 -17.17 -5.92
CA PHE A 285 13.15 -17.55 -4.60
C PHE A 285 11.94 -18.47 -4.68
N PHE A 286 11.00 -18.18 -5.58
CA PHE A 286 9.82 -18.99 -5.77
C PHE A 286 10.13 -20.41 -6.31
N ALA A 287 11.12 -20.51 -7.20
CA ALA A 287 11.62 -21.83 -7.65
C ALA A 287 12.15 -22.65 -6.48
N ALA A 288 12.95 -22.03 -5.59
CA ALA A 288 13.45 -22.67 -4.38
C ALA A 288 12.32 -23.08 -3.41
N LEU A 289 11.33 -22.19 -3.23
CA LEU A 289 10.16 -22.46 -2.36
C LEU A 289 9.38 -23.70 -2.84
N LYS A 290 9.18 -23.85 -4.15
CA LYS A 290 8.45 -25.01 -4.72
C LYS A 290 9.10 -26.35 -4.42
N GLU A 291 10.43 -26.38 -4.24
CA GLU A 291 11.18 -27.60 -3.92
C GLU A 291 11.08 -27.96 -2.44
N ASN A 292 10.67 -27.03 -1.57
CA ASN A 292 10.67 -27.23 -0.12
C ASN A 292 9.31 -27.71 0.41
N LYS A 293 9.28 -28.92 0.94
CA LYS A 293 8.06 -29.57 1.46
C LYS A 293 7.64 -29.07 2.85
N ASP A 294 8.49 -28.33 3.56
CA ASP A 294 8.19 -27.78 4.89
C ASP A 294 7.33 -26.51 4.81
N LEU A 295 7.30 -25.88 3.63
CA LEU A 295 6.60 -24.65 3.37
C LEU A 295 5.19 -24.86 2.82
N ILE A 296 4.30 -23.89 3.07
CA ILE A 296 3.02 -23.78 2.38
C ILE A 296 3.29 -23.16 1.00
N PRO A 297 2.82 -23.77 -0.09
CA PRO A 297 3.07 -23.24 -1.43
C PRO A 297 2.31 -21.94 -1.67
N LEU A 298 2.90 -21.00 -2.41
CA LEU A 298 2.20 -19.82 -2.89
C LEU A 298 1.44 -20.12 -4.18
N LYS A 299 0.21 -19.63 -4.31
CA LYS A 299 -0.59 -19.59 -5.53
C LYS A 299 -0.51 -18.22 -6.18
N LEU A 300 -0.11 -18.19 -7.43
CA LEU A 300 0.14 -16.98 -8.21
C LEU A 300 -0.71 -16.94 -9.49
N GLU A 301 -1.83 -17.66 -9.50
CA GLU A 301 -2.72 -17.75 -10.67
C GLU A 301 -3.25 -16.36 -11.03
N GLY A 302 -3.09 -15.95 -12.29
CA GLY A 302 -3.49 -14.64 -12.79
C GLY A 302 -2.46 -13.51 -12.57
N MET A 303 -1.43 -13.72 -11.75
CA MET A 303 -0.35 -12.74 -11.59
C MET A 303 0.59 -12.78 -12.80
N ASP A 304 0.70 -11.65 -13.51
CA ASP A 304 1.58 -11.51 -14.68
C ASP A 304 2.96 -10.99 -14.27
N ILE A 305 3.01 -10.04 -13.33
CA ILE A 305 4.23 -9.44 -12.78
C ILE A 305 4.10 -9.40 -11.25
N ILE A 306 5.14 -9.85 -10.58
CA ILE A 306 5.25 -9.77 -9.12
C ILE A 306 6.42 -8.88 -8.74
N SER A 307 6.10 -7.67 -8.32
CA SER A 307 7.05 -6.69 -7.79
C SER A 307 6.87 -6.60 -6.28
N ASN A 308 7.40 -7.60 -5.57
CA ASN A 308 7.30 -7.66 -4.13
C ASN A 308 8.54 -7.07 -3.44
N PHE A 309 8.35 -6.47 -2.25
CA PHE A 309 9.48 -5.96 -1.47
C PHE A 309 10.04 -6.99 -0.48
N GLY A 310 9.32 -8.06 -0.22
CA GLY A 310 9.74 -9.12 0.67
C GLY A 310 9.19 -10.48 0.24
N MET A 311 10.00 -11.52 0.41
CA MET A 311 9.63 -12.90 0.11
C MET A 311 9.09 -13.58 1.37
N PRO A 312 7.79 -13.94 1.42
CA PRO A 312 7.19 -14.63 2.55
C PRO A 312 7.56 -16.12 2.54
N LEU A 313 7.80 -16.66 3.71
CA LEU A 313 7.89 -18.09 3.97
C LEU A 313 6.88 -18.44 5.07
N ILE A 314 5.96 -19.32 4.76
CA ILE A 314 4.95 -19.81 5.70
C ILE A 314 5.19 -21.30 5.92
N PHE A 315 5.39 -21.69 7.16
CA PHE A 315 5.74 -23.05 7.54
C PHE A 315 4.50 -23.84 7.94
N LYS A 316 4.52 -25.13 7.68
CA LYS A 316 3.40 -26.03 7.98
C LYS A 316 3.07 -26.15 9.46
N ASN A 317 4.03 -25.85 10.32
CA ASN A 317 3.85 -25.88 11.78
C ASN A 317 4.91 -25.03 12.52
N ARG A 318 4.65 -24.82 13.79
CA ARG A 318 5.49 -23.97 14.66
C ARG A 318 6.93 -24.48 14.83
N SER A 319 7.13 -25.79 14.88
CA SER A 319 8.48 -26.37 15.03
C SER A 319 9.37 -26.01 13.84
N LEU A 320 8.85 -26.19 12.63
CA LEU A 320 9.52 -25.80 11.39
C LEU A 320 9.84 -24.29 11.38
N PHE A 321 8.85 -23.46 11.73
CA PHE A 321 9.05 -22.02 11.81
C PHE A 321 10.22 -21.63 12.73
N GLU A 322 10.31 -22.19 13.95
CA GLU A 322 11.39 -21.84 14.90
C GLU A 322 12.74 -22.30 14.37
N GLU A 323 12.83 -23.49 13.77
CA GLU A 323 14.06 -24.01 13.18
C GLU A 323 14.58 -23.14 12.03
N TYR A 324 13.72 -22.80 11.08
CA TYR A 324 14.09 -21.93 9.96
C TYR A 324 14.40 -20.51 10.42
N LYS A 325 13.62 -19.95 11.34
CA LYS A 325 13.88 -18.64 11.93
C LYS A 325 15.27 -18.57 12.54
N GLN A 326 15.64 -19.57 13.37
CA GLN A 326 16.97 -19.64 13.97
C GLN A 326 18.05 -19.73 12.90
N ARG A 327 17.86 -20.57 11.88
CA ARG A 327 18.81 -20.75 10.79
C ARG A 327 19.02 -19.47 9.98
N PHE A 328 17.96 -18.70 9.66
CA PHE A 328 18.08 -17.41 8.98
C PHE A 328 18.86 -16.40 9.82
N ILE A 329 18.60 -16.33 11.14
CA ILE A 329 19.31 -15.46 12.06
C ILE A 329 20.81 -15.83 12.14
N GLU A 330 21.15 -17.10 12.27
CA GLU A 330 22.53 -17.59 12.32
C GLU A 330 23.30 -17.32 11.02
N ASN A 331 22.60 -17.29 9.90
CA ASN A 331 23.17 -16.90 8.61
C ASN A 331 23.18 -15.39 8.37
N ASN A 332 22.88 -14.58 9.41
CA ASN A 332 22.88 -13.11 9.37
C ASN A 332 21.92 -12.52 8.33
N ILE A 333 20.72 -13.13 8.20
CA ILE A 333 19.64 -12.64 7.36
C ILE A 333 18.63 -11.88 8.22
N GLU A 334 18.27 -10.66 7.82
CA GLU A 334 17.20 -9.92 8.46
C GLU A 334 15.85 -10.49 8.03
N ILE A 335 15.03 -10.90 8.99
CA ILE A 335 13.67 -11.39 8.80
C ILE A 335 12.68 -10.57 9.61
N ARG A 336 11.43 -10.54 9.21
CA ARG A 336 10.33 -9.84 9.89
C ARG A 336 9.09 -10.73 9.96
N PRO A 337 8.23 -10.57 10.99
CA PRO A 337 6.87 -11.11 10.96
C PRO A 337 6.14 -10.66 9.70
N ILE A 338 5.26 -11.49 9.15
CA ILE A 338 4.49 -11.11 7.95
C ILE A 338 3.55 -9.98 8.32
N ILE A 339 3.84 -8.79 7.80
CA ILE A 339 3.12 -7.52 8.05
C ILE A 339 2.90 -7.32 9.56
N ALA A 340 1.66 -7.08 9.99
CA ALA A 340 1.33 -6.96 11.41
C ALA A 340 0.74 -8.27 12.00
N GLY A 341 0.79 -9.37 11.25
CA GLY A 341 0.15 -10.63 11.63
C GLY A 341 -1.37 -10.49 11.75
N ASP A 342 -1.96 -11.06 12.79
CA ASP A 342 -3.37 -10.88 13.11
C ASP A 342 -3.60 -9.49 13.72
N ILE A 343 -4.05 -8.54 12.88
CA ILE A 343 -4.23 -7.15 13.30
C ILE A 343 -5.34 -6.99 14.35
N SER A 344 -6.34 -7.85 14.35
CA SER A 344 -7.45 -7.79 15.32
C SER A 344 -7.02 -8.05 16.75
N LYS A 345 -5.88 -8.73 16.94
CA LYS A 345 -5.27 -9.03 18.26
C LYS A 345 -4.22 -8.01 18.71
N GLN A 346 -3.94 -6.99 17.89
CA GLN A 346 -2.97 -5.96 18.26
C GLN A 346 -3.49 -5.12 19.46
N PRO A 347 -2.61 -4.66 20.37
CA PRO A 347 -3.00 -3.96 21.60
C PRO A 347 -3.89 -2.73 21.38
N PHE A 348 -3.75 -2.01 20.25
CA PHE A 348 -4.57 -0.83 19.96
C PHE A 348 -6.05 -1.17 19.69
N MET A 349 -6.38 -2.44 19.40
CA MET A 349 -7.74 -2.91 19.18
C MET A 349 -8.51 -3.15 20.49
N LYS A 350 -7.80 -3.15 21.63
CA LYS A 350 -8.45 -3.32 22.94
C LYS A 350 -9.53 -2.26 23.12
N ASP A 351 -10.73 -2.70 23.53
CA ASP A 351 -11.89 -1.85 23.76
C ASP A 351 -12.40 -1.07 22.53
N LYS A 352 -12.02 -1.46 21.33
CA LYS A 352 -12.55 -0.88 20.08
C LYS A 352 -13.74 -1.68 19.57
N LYS A 353 -14.66 -0.95 18.92
CA LYS A 353 -15.80 -1.58 18.23
C LYS A 353 -15.33 -2.08 16.86
N TYR A 354 -15.46 -3.36 16.65
CA TYR A 354 -15.22 -4.00 15.35
C TYR A 354 -16.06 -5.29 15.23
N PHE A 355 -16.09 -5.84 14.03
CA PHE A 355 -16.55 -7.20 13.77
C PHE A 355 -15.41 -8.00 13.16
N ALA A 356 -15.43 -9.30 13.32
CA ALA A 356 -14.47 -10.19 12.67
C ALA A 356 -15.21 -11.44 12.19
N THR A 357 -14.81 -11.92 11.04
CA THR A 357 -15.06 -13.31 10.65
C THR A 357 -14.11 -14.21 11.44
N GLU A 358 -14.26 -15.53 11.34
CA GLU A 358 -13.18 -16.42 11.78
C GLU A 358 -11.94 -16.15 10.92
N VAL A 359 -10.77 -16.04 11.54
CA VAL A 359 -9.52 -15.63 10.87
C VAL A 359 -8.38 -16.66 11.07
N PRO A 360 -8.64 -17.97 10.90
CA PRO A 360 -7.66 -19.02 11.20
C PRO A 360 -6.40 -18.94 10.33
N ASN A 361 -6.52 -18.46 9.10
CA ASN A 361 -5.38 -18.36 8.19
C ASN A 361 -4.48 -17.19 8.58
N SER A 362 -5.05 -16.03 8.91
CA SER A 362 -4.28 -14.88 9.42
C SER A 362 -3.55 -15.23 10.71
N GLU A 363 -4.17 -15.99 11.63
CA GLU A 363 -3.53 -16.49 12.83
C GLU A 363 -2.38 -17.45 12.53
N ASN A 364 -2.58 -18.38 11.58
CA ASN A 364 -1.54 -19.31 11.15
C ASN A 364 -0.34 -18.57 10.56
N ILE A 365 -0.57 -17.62 9.66
CA ILE A 365 0.48 -16.80 9.05
C ILE A 365 1.26 -16.02 10.13
N ALA A 366 0.55 -15.42 11.09
CA ALA A 366 1.16 -14.68 12.18
C ALA A 366 2.07 -15.55 13.08
N GLN A 367 1.68 -16.80 13.29
CA GLN A 367 2.41 -17.74 14.16
C GLN A 367 3.54 -18.47 13.45
N ASN A 368 3.37 -18.77 12.16
CA ASN A 368 4.22 -19.69 11.42
C ASN A 368 4.85 -19.07 10.17
N GLY A 369 4.82 -17.74 10.03
CA GLY A 369 5.39 -17.06 8.87
C GLY A 369 6.34 -15.93 9.22
N PHE A 370 7.34 -15.74 8.36
CA PHE A 370 8.19 -14.55 8.30
C PHE A 370 8.49 -14.19 6.86
N TYR A 371 8.98 -12.98 6.62
CA TYR A 371 9.54 -12.60 5.33
C TYR A 371 10.96 -12.07 5.46
N PHE A 372 11.74 -12.15 4.38
CA PHE A 372 13.01 -11.48 4.17
C PHE A 372 12.92 -10.52 2.97
N GLY A 373 13.87 -9.59 2.85
CA GLY A 373 13.82 -8.56 1.82
C GLY A 373 14.04 -9.08 0.40
N ASN A 374 13.35 -8.47 -0.57
CA ASN A 374 13.63 -8.60 -2.00
C ASN A 374 14.05 -7.23 -2.54
N ASN A 375 15.34 -6.90 -2.44
CA ASN A 375 15.87 -5.62 -2.89
C ASN A 375 16.37 -5.72 -4.36
N PRO A 376 16.10 -4.73 -5.23
CA PRO A 376 16.56 -4.76 -6.62
C PRO A 376 18.10 -4.70 -6.78
N GLU A 377 18.80 -4.29 -5.73
CA GLU A 377 20.28 -4.21 -5.70
C GLU A 377 20.93 -5.41 -4.99
N MET A 378 20.22 -6.53 -4.87
CA MET A 378 20.79 -7.78 -4.35
C MET A 378 21.84 -8.34 -5.30
N THR A 379 22.96 -8.81 -4.72
CA THR A 379 24.00 -9.51 -5.47
C THR A 379 23.60 -10.97 -5.73
N GLU A 380 24.20 -11.57 -6.78
CA GLU A 380 23.98 -13.00 -7.05
C GLU A 380 24.40 -13.90 -5.88
N GLU A 381 25.40 -13.50 -5.09
CA GLU A 381 25.82 -14.22 -3.88
C GLU A 381 24.74 -14.17 -2.80
N GLU A 382 24.14 -13.02 -2.55
CA GLU A 382 23.03 -12.87 -1.58
C GLU A 382 21.81 -13.68 -2.02
N ILE A 383 21.45 -13.62 -3.32
CA ILE A 383 20.35 -14.41 -3.87
C ILE A 383 20.62 -15.91 -3.71
N LYS A 384 21.84 -16.34 -4.01
CA LYS A 384 22.24 -17.74 -3.83
C LYS A 384 22.15 -18.18 -2.37
N ARG A 385 22.65 -17.39 -1.42
CA ARG A 385 22.56 -17.70 0.02
C ARG A 385 21.09 -17.86 0.46
N LEU A 386 20.20 -16.98 0.03
CA LEU A 386 18.78 -17.05 0.35
C LEU A 386 18.11 -18.26 -0.30
N THR A 387 18.39 -18.55 -1.56
CA THR A 387 17.85 -19.75 -2.23
C THR A 387 18.32 -21.05 -1.61
N ASP A 388 19.58 -21.13 -1.19
CA ASP A 388 20.14 -22.29 -0.49
C ASP A 388 19.46 -22.51 0.88
N LEU A 389 19.16 -21.40 1.61
CA LEU A 389 18.40 -21.47 2.87
C LEU A 389 16.95 -21.88 2.67
N ILE A 390 16.30 -21.42 1.61
CA ILE A 390 14.91 -21.81 1.27
C ILE A 390 14.85 -23.30 0.89
N LYS A 391 15.83 -23.80 0.13
CA LYS A 391 15.87 -25.21 -0.32
C LYS A 391 16.21 -26.20 0.79
N TRP A 392 16.80 -25.73 1.88
CA TRP A 392 17.09 -26.59 3.01
C TRP A 392 15.80 -27.17 3.59
N GLN A 393 15.80 -28.46 3.95
CA GLN A 393 14.65 -29.17 4.50
C GLN A 393 15.08 -29.97 5.72
N LEU A 394 14.16 -30.14 6.66
CA LEU A 394 14.33 -30.99 7.86
C LEU A 394 14.11 -32.47 7.53
#